data_38e7b53156262c9eb54011e2db666d5f
#
_entry.id   38e7b53156262c9eb54011e2db666d5f
#
_cell.length_a   1.000
_cell.length_b   1.000
_cell.length_c   1.000
_cell.angle_alpha   90.00
_cell.angle_beta   90.00
_cell.angle_gamma   90.00
#
_symmetry.space_group_name_H-M   'P 1'
#
loop_
_entity.id
_entity.type
_entity.pdbx_description
1 polymer ?
#
loop_
_entity_poly.entity_id
_entity_poly.type
_entity_poly.pdbx_seq_one_letter_code
_entity_poly.pdbx_strand_id
1 'polypeptide(L)'
;MTLLSRRALLRGQIKEEVRILPPGLVRPVAEICVQCGACIDHCPPSIISMHVGIPTLDFTSEGCDFCGQCREHCPHADVFFDAALSFPYTAQVQSHCLALNSVECQSCRDHCPTDAIRFRPRAGGPWQPSVAEDDCTGCGLFIGD
;
A
#
# COMPACT_ATOMS: atom_id res chain seq x y z
N MET A 1 10.64 -16.83 3.00
CA MET A 1 11.68 -17.26 2.03
C MET A 1 11.00 -17.48 0.70
N THR A 2 10.93 -16.44 -0.11
CA THR A 2 10.37 -16.56 -1.48
C THR A 2 11.40 -17.31 -2.33
N LEU A 3 11.09 -18.55 -2.66
CA LEU A 3 11.94 -19.39 -3.51
C LEU A 3 11.93 -18.81 -4.92
N LEU A 4 12.97 -18.06 -5.27
CA LEU A 4 13.23 -17.68 -6.65
C LEU A 4 13.22 -18.95 -7.51
N SER A 5 12.23 -19.07 -8.38
CA SER A 5 12.16 -20.19 -9.30
C SER A 5 13.42 -20.21 -10.16
N ARG A 6 14.11 -21.35 -10.25
CA ARG A 6 15.31 -21.51 -11.12
C ARG A 6 15.08 -21.07 -12.56
N ARG A 7 13.84 -21.14 -13.05
CA ARG A 7 13.42 -20.63 -14.37
C ARG A 7 13.42 -19.10 -14.46
N ALA A 8 13.07 -18.38 -13.37
CA ALA A 8 13.09 -16.92 -13.34
C ALA A 8 14.54 -16.39 -13.35
N LEU A 9 15.44 -17.08 -12.63
CA LEU A 9 16.87 -16.75 -12.62
C LEU A 9 17.51 -16.89 -14.00
N LEU A 10 17.18 -17.95 -14.73
CA LEU A 10 17.71 -18.22 -16.07
C LEU A 10 17.16 -17.28 -17.17
N ARG A 11 16.02 -16.62 -16.90
CA ARG A 11 15.40 -15.64 -17.82
C ARG A 11 15.79 -14.19 -17.53
N GLY A 12 16.64 -13.94 -16.52
CA GLY A 12 17.01 -12.59 -16.12
C GLY A 12 15.83 -11.72 -15.62
N GLN A 13 14.69 -12.36 -15.32
CA GLN A 13 13.51 -11.67 -14.81
C GLN A 13 13.61 -11.55 -13.29
N ILE A 14 14.50 -10.67 -12.83
CA ILE A 14 14.45 -10.16 -11.47
C ILE A 14 13.29 -9.18 -11.45
N LYS A 15 12.12 -9.65 -11.02
CA LYS A 15 10.99 -8.77 -10.72
C LYS A 15 11.45 -7.94 -9.54
N GLU A 16 11.76 -6.67 -9.78
CA GLU A 16 12.05 -5.72 -8.71
C GLU A 16 10.77 -5.61 -7.86
N GLU A 17 10.81 -6.20 -6.68
CA GLU A 17 9.70 -6.13 -5.74
C GLU A 17 9.60 -4.67 -5.29
N VAL A 18 8.57 -3.97 -5.74
CA VAL A 18 8.28 -2.60 -5.30
C VAL A 18 7.99 -2.66 -3.81
N ARG A 19 8.93 -2.19 -3.00
CA ARG A 19 8.78 -2.15 -1.55
C ARG A 19 8.18 -0.82 -1.15
N ILE A 20 7.03 -0.87 -0.53
CA ILE A 20 6.37 0.30 0.00
C ILE A 20 6.90 0.52 1.42
N LEU A 21 7.45 1.70 1.67
CA LEU A 21 7.97 2.08 2.98
C LEU A 21 6.86 2.75 3.81
N PRO A 22 6.96 2.74 5.15
CA PRO A 22 6.11 3.55 6.00
C PRO A 22 6.04 5.02 5.56
N PRO A 23 4.89 5.72 5.77
CA PRO A 23 4.71 7.09 5.30
C PRO A 23 5.79 8.03 5.84
N GLY A 24 6.35 8.83 4.96
CA GLY A 24 7.41 9.78 5.29
C GLY A 24 8.81 9.18 5.44
N LEU A 25 8.94 7.85 5.44
CA LEU A 25 10.25 7.21 5.49
C LEU A 25 10.96 7.33 4.14
N VAL A 26 12.20 7.81 4.14
CA VAL A 26 12.96 8.05 2.93
C VAL A 26 14.22 7.20 2.85
N ARG A 27 14.68 6.99 1.65
CA ARG A 27 15.96 6.33 1.41
C ARG A 27 17.11 7.32 1.66
N PRO A 28 18.28 6.91 2.22
CA PRO A 28 18.69 5.51 2.47
C PRO A 28 18.34 4.99 3.88
N VAL A 29 17.19 4.36 4.03
CA VAL A 29 16.73 3.80 5.31
C VAL A 29 17.72 2.78 5.88
N ALA A 30 18.36 1.99 5.02
CA ALA A 30 19.28 0.94 5.42
C ALA A 30 20.52 1.45 6.18
N GLU A 31 20.89 2.72 6.01
CA GLU A 31 22.05 3.32 6.67
C GLU A 31 21.72 3.88 8.04
N ILE A 32 20.46 4.25 8.27
CA ILE A 32 20.03 4.99 9.46
C ILE A 32 19.16 4.11 10.37
N CYS A 33 18.39 3.18 9.81
CA CYS A 33 17.51 2.32 10.56
C CYS A 33 18.29 1.31 11.42
N VAL A 34 18.16 1.42 12.72
CA VAL A 34 18.80 0.49 13.68
C VAL A 34 18.01 -0.80 13.88
N GLN A 35 16.97 -1.01 13.13
CA GLN A 35 16.15 -2.23 13.13
C GLN A 35 15.54 -2.57 14.49
N CYS A 36 15.22 -1.57 15.31
CA CYS A 36 14.73 -1.74 16.68
C CYS A 36 13.34 -2.35 16.78
N GLY A 37 12.56 -2.35 15.69
CA GLY A 37 11.19 -2.91 15.64
C GLY A 37 10.09 -1.97 16.16
N ALA A 38 10.41 -0.82 16.77
CA ALA A 38 9.42 0.07 17.38
C ALA A 38 8.27 0.47 16.44
N CYS A 39 8.56 0.70 15.16
CA CYS A 39 7.54 1.02 14.16
C CYS A 39 6.59 -0.16 13.88
N ILE A 40 7.03 -1.40 14.08
CA ILE A 40 6.23 -2.61 13.93
C ILE A 40 5.30 -2.75 15.14
N ASP A 41 5.86 -2.66 16.35
CA ASP A 41 5.14 -2.87 17.61
C ASP A 41 4.04 -1.83 17.83
N HIS A 42 4.21 -0.61 17.28
CA HIS A 42 3.28 0.50 17.44
C HIS A 42 2.42 0.77 16.19
N CYS A 43 2.37 -0.14 15.23
CA CYS A 43 1.50 -0.02 14.07
C CYS A 43 0.11 -0.59 14.37
N PRO A 44 -0.96 0.23 14.54
CA PRO A 44 -2.28 -0.28 14.90
C PRO A 44 -2.82 -1.33 13.91
N PRO A 45 -2.77 -1.12 12.58
CA PRO A 45 -3.20 -2.12 11.61
C PRO A 45 -2.18 -3.27 11.42
N SER A 46 -1.02 -3.24 12.11
CA SER A 46 0.00 -4.30 12.06
C SER A 46 0.51 -4.64 10.65
N ILE A 47 0.55 -3.66 9.76
CA ILE A 47 0.94 -3.81 8.34
C ILE A 47 2.44 -3.62 8.11
N ILE A 48 3.23 -3.31 9.15
CA ILE A 48 4.68 -3.13 9.00
C ILE A 48 5.40 -4.42 9.32
N SER A 49 6.29 -4.82 8.43
CA SER A 49 7.18 -5.97 8.61
C SER A 49 8.61 -5.60 8.26
N MET A 50 9.59 -6.34 8.80
CA MET A 50 11.00 -6.13 8.48
C MET A 50 11.39 -7.01 7.29
N HIS A 51 11.80 -6.42 6.18
CA HIS A 51 12.26 -7.15 5.01
C HIS A 51 13.70 -6.72 4.64
N VAL A 52 14.65 -7.65 4.77
CA VAL A 52 16.09 -7.39 4.53
C VAL A 52 16.59 -6.17 5.31
N GLY A 53 16.17 -6.06 6.59
CA GLY A 53 16.59 -4.96 7.46
C GLY A 53 15.93 -3.61 7.19
N ILE A 54 14.89 -3.57 6.35
CA ILE A 54 14.15 -2.35 6.02
C ILE A 54 12.68 -2.55 6.40
N PRO A 55 12.05 -1.64 7.14
CA PRO A 55 10.61 -1.69 7.40
C PRO A 55 9.84 -1.49 6.11
N THR A 56 8.94 -2.40 5.81
CA THR A 56 8.10 -2.41 4.62
C THR A 56 6.65 -2.62 4.99
N LEU A 57 5.75 -2.06 4.19
CA LEU A 57 4.31 -2.26 4.34
C LEU A 57 3.84 -3.47 3.56
N ASP A 58 2.96 -4.23 4.19
CA ASP A 58 2.21 -5.32 3.60
C ASP A 58 0.71 -5.02 3.76
N PHE A 59 0.03 -4.80 2.66
CA PHE A 59 -1.40 -4.44 2.61
C PHE A 59 -2.31 -5.64 2.37
N THR A 60 -1.84 -6.86 2.60
CA THR A 60 -2.65 -8.07 2.36
C THR A 60 -3.83 -8.22 3.30
N SER A 61 -3.79 -7.63 4.48
CA SER A 61 -4.86 -7.73 5.48
C SER A 61 -5.54 -6.41 5.78
N GLU A 62 -4.79 -5.32 5.83
CA GLU A 62 -5.26 -4.00 6.26
C GLU A 62 -4.53 -2.90 5.49
N GLY A 63 -5.09 -1.69 5.47
CA GLY A 63 -4.45 -0.51 4.91
C GLY A 63 -3.76 0.37 5.94
N CYS A 64 -3.06 1.40 5.48
CA CYS A 64 -2.46 2.41 6.33
C CYS A 64 -3.50 3.50 6.66
N ASP A 65 -3.70 3.77 7.95
CA ASP A 65 -4.56 4.85 8.47
C ASP A 65 -3.85 6.20 8.61
N PHE A 66 -2.56 6.27 8.24
CA PHE A 66 -1.71 7.46 8.37
C PHE A 66 -1.64 8.04 9.79
N CYS A 67 -1.80 7.22 10.83
CA CYS A 67 -1.79 7.66 12.23
C CYS A 67 -0.46 8.24 12.72
N GLY A 68 0.65 8.03 12.01
CA GLY A 68 1.96 8.56 12.36
C GLY A 68 2.70 7.82 13.48
N GLN A 69 2.12 6.81 14.10
CA GLN A 69 2.70 6.08 15.23
C GLN A 69 4.08 5.48 14.91
N CYS A 70 4.29 5.02 13.69
CA CYS A 70 5.57 4.49 13.24
C CYS A 70 6.71 5.54 13.30
N ARG A 71 6.38 6.81 13.08
CA ARG A 71 7.31 7.92 13.19
C ARG A 71 7.51 8.35 14.65
N GLU A 72 6.41 8.48 15.40
CA GLU A 72 6.42 8.97 16.77
C GLU A 72 7.25 8.09 17.70
N HIS A 73 7.20 6.77 17.48
CA HIS A 73 7.94 5.80 18.29
C HIS A 73 9.33 5.45 17.74
N CYS A 74 9.72 6.04 16.61
CA CYS A 74 11.06 5.80 16.06
C CYS A 74 12.12 6.60 16.84
N PRO A 75 13.16 5.96 17.42
CA PRO A 75 14.23 6.65 18.11
C PRO A 75 15.07 7.57 17.19
N HIS A 76 14.95 7.36 15.88
CA HIS A 76 15.58 8.14 14.82
C HIS A 76 14.54 8.82 13.97
N ALA A 77 13.71 9.68 14.54
CA ALA A 77 12.61 10.36 13.84
C ALA A 77 13.08 11.25 12.67
N ASP A 78 14.36 11.60 12.63
CA ASP A 78 15.03 12.34 11.56
C ASP A 78 15.08 11.58 10.21
N VAL A 79 14.88 10.24 10.23
CA VAL A 79 14.72 9.45 9.00
C VAL A 79 13.39 9.67 8.30
N PHE A 80 12.43 10.27 8.99
CA PHE A 80 11.14 10.61 8.45
C PHE A 80 11.11 12.08 8.05
N PHE A 81 10.77 12.37 6.79
CA PHE A 81 10.36 13.71 6.41
C PHE A 81 8.95 14.02 6.89
N ASP A 82 8.58 15.29 6.90
CA ASP A 82 7.29 15.75 7.37
C ASP A 82 6.13 14.97 6.76
N ALA A 83 5.15 14.74 7.61
CA ALA A 83 4.01 13.87 7.45
C ALA A 83 3.49 13.79 6.01
N ALA A 84 3.99 12.83 5.23
CA ALA A 84 3.34 12.45 4.00
C ALA A 84 1.99 11.82 4.36
N LEU A 85 0.90 12.54 4.11
CA LEU A 85 -0.47 12.04 4.25
C LEU A 85 -0.91 11.20 3.04
N SER A 86 0.04 10.84 2.17
CA SER A 86 -0.19 10.03 0.98
C SER A 86 1.07 9.29 0.56
N PHE A 87 0.87 8.16 -0.10
CA PHE A 87 1.94 7.46 -0.78
C PHE A 87 2.06 7.95 -2.24
N PRO A 88 3.22 7.79 -2.89
CA PRO A 88 3.40 8.12 -4.30
C PRO A 88 2.78 7.07 -5.24
N TYR A 89 1.79 6.35 -4.78
CA TYR A 89 1.10 5.28 -5.49
C TYR A 89 -0.40 5.52 -5.43
N THR A 90 -1.10 5.18 -6.51
CA THR A 90 -2.55 5.25 -6.60
C THR A 90 -3.14 3.87 -6.83
N ALA A 91 -4.37 3.66 -6.34
CA ALA A 91 -5.11 2.44 -6.60
C ALA A 91 -5.41 2.29 -8.10
N GLN A 92 -5.41 1.06 -8.60
CA GLN A 92 -5.80 0.75 -9.96
C GLN A 92 -6.87 -0.34 -9.97
N VAL A 93 -7.93 -0.10 -10.75
CA VAL A 93 -8.99 -1.09 -10.93
C VAL A 93 -8.49 -2.22 -11.83
N GLN A 94 -8.43 -3.42 -11.31
CA GLN A 94 -7.93 -4.60 -12.02
C GLN A 94 -9.04 -5.29 -12.85
N SER A 95 -8.63 -6.07 -13.84
CA SER A 95 -9.55 -6.79 -14.75
C SER A 95 -10.48 -7.80 -14.05
N HIS A 96 -10.13 -8.26 -12.86
CA HIS A 96 -10.95 -9.17 -12.03
C HIS A 96 -11.98 -8.44 -11.17
N CYS A 97 -12.04 -7.09 -11.21
CA CYS A 97 -13.05 -6.32 -10.50
C CYS A 97 -14.46 -6.79 -10.86
N LEU A 98 -15.27 -7.09 -9.82
CA LEU A 98 -16.63 -7.60 -9.98
C LEU A 98 -17.51 -6.67 -10.81
N ALA A 99 -17.44 -5.35 -10.58
CA ALA A 99 -18.22 -4.38 -11.34
C ALA A 99 -17.86 -4.33 -12.82
N LEU A 100 -16.57 -4.52 -13.17
CA LEU A 100 -16.14 -4.65 -14.56
C LEU A 100 -16.64 -5.96 -15.19
N ASN A 101 -16.83 -6.99 -14.39
CA ASN A 101 -17.33 -8.30 -14.81
C ASN A 101 -18.86 -8.44 -14.66
N SER A 102 -19.59 -7.34 -14.70
CA SER A 102 -21.05 -7.28 -14.70
C SER A 102 -21.73 -7.77 -13.41
N VAL A 103 -21.03 -7.72 -12.28
CA VAL A 103 -21.57 -8.00 -10.94
C VAL A 103 -21.73 -6.69 -10.19
N GLU A 104 -22.90 -6.44 -9.58
CA GLU A 104 -23.13 -5.29 -8.70
C GLU A 104 -22.18 -5.34 -7.51
N CYS A 105 -21.26 -4.38 -7.43
CA CYS A 105 -20.30 -4.25 -6.33
C CYS A 105 -19.82 -2.82 -6.24
N GLN A 106 -19.83 -2.24 -5.04
CA GLN A 106 -19.33 -0.89 -4.73
C GLN A 106 -18.54 -0.85 -3.42
N SER A 107 -18.14 -1.99 -2.84
CA SER A 107 -17.47 -2.09 -1.54
C SER A 107 -16.26 -1.17 -1.40
N CYS A 108 -15.44 -1.07 -2.45
CA CYS A 108 -14.24 -0.21 -2.42
C CYS A 108 -14.59 1.29 -2.29
N ARG A 109 -15.73 1.75 -2.79
CA ARG A 109 -16.19 3.13 -2.60
C ARG A 109 -16.60 3.40 -1.17
N ASP A 110 -17.38 2.48 -0.59
CA ASP A 110 -17.97 2.68 0.75
C ASP A 110 -16.92 2.70 1.86
N HIS A 111 -15.74 2.14 1.59
CA HIS A 111 -14.62 2.09 2.53
C HIS A 111 -13.49 3.07 2.19
N CYS A 112 -13.58 3.82 1.09
CA CYS A 112 -12.53 4.77 0.71
C CYS A 112 -12.58 6.03 1.59
N PRO A 113 -11.57 6.30 2.43
CA PRO A 113 -11.62 7.41 3.38
C PRO A 113 -11.55 8.79 2.72
N THR A 114 -11.11 8.85 1.47
CA THR A 114 -10.97 10.10 0.71
C THR A 114 -11.95 10.22 -0.46
N ASP A 115 -12.92 9.30 -0.58
CA ASP A 115 -13.86 9.25 -1.70
C ASP A 115 -13.19 9.27 -3.09
N ALA A 116 -11.95 8.81 -3.17
CA ALA A 116 -11.19 8.76 -4.42
C ALA A 116 -11.76 7.74 -5.41
N ILE A 117 -12.49 6.74 -4.94
CA ILE A 117 -13.09 5.71 -5.78
C ILE A 117 -14.53 6.11 -6.11
N ARG A 118 -14.76 6.45 -7.37
CA ARG A 118 -16.05 6.94 -7.87
C ARG A 118 -16.65 5.94 -8.85
N PHE A 119 -17.97 5.81 -8.82
CA PHE A 119 -18.69 4.93 -9.73
C PHE A 119 -19.51 5.76 -10.72
N ARG A 120 -19.39 5.41 -12.01
CA ARG A 120 -20.12 6.07 -13.08
C ARG A 120 -21.17 5.14 -13.67
N PRO A 121 -22.39 5.65 -13.94
CA PRO A 121 -23.43 4.87 -14.60
C PRO A 121 -22.98 4.31 -15.93
N ARG A 122 -23.36 3.08 -16.22
CA ARG A 122 -23.17 2.42 -17.52
C ARG A 122 -24.51 1.93 -18.05
N ALA A 123 -24.77 2.18 -19.32
CA ALA A 123 -25.96 1.65 -19.96
C ALA A 123 -25.91 0.12 -20.05
N GLY A 124 -26.94 -0.55 -19.53
CA GLY A 124 -27.10 -2.01 -19.61
C GLY A 124 -26.20 -2.83 -18.69
N GLY A 125 -25.64 -2.24 -17.64
CA GLY A 125 -24.81 -2.98 -16.68
C GLY A 125 -24.59 -2.22 -15.36
N PRO A 126 -23.85 -2.81 -14.42
CA PRO A 126 -23.52 -2.17 -13.15
C PRO A 126 -22.65 -0.92 -13.36
N TRP A 127 -22.67 -0.05 -12.41
CA TRP A 127 -21.83 1.15 -12.40
C TRP A 127 -20.35 0.76 -12.41
N GLN A 128 -19.55 1.50 -13.17
CA GLN A 128 -18.13 1.21 -13.31
C GLN A 128 -17.28 2.06 -12.38
N PRO A 129 -16.31 1.47 -11.66
CA PRO A 129 -15.38 2.18 -10.82
C PRO A 129 -14.37 2.99 -11.63
N SER A 130 -14.02 4.15 -11.11
CA SER A 130 -12.91 4.98 -11.57
C SER A 130 -12.19 5.55 -10.35
N VAL A 131 -10.88 5.69 -10.42
CA VAL A 131 -10.07 6.28 -9.35
C VAL A 131 -9.74 7.72 -9.73
N ALA A 132 -10.00 8.65 -8.81
CA ALA A 132 -9.52 10.01 -8.89
C ALA A 132 -8.10 10.03 -8.29
N GLU A 133 -7.08 10.07 -9.14
CA GLU A 133 -5.68 9.93 -8.73
C GLU A 133 -5.25 11.02 -7.75
N ASP A 134 -5.73 12.25 -7.95
CA ASP A 134 -5.42 13.41 -7.10
C ASP A 134 -6.00 13.27 -5.67
N ASP A 135 -7.09 12.53 -5.51
CA ASP A 135 -7.74 12.30 -4.23
C ASP A 135 -7.24 11.00 -3.55
N CYS A 136 -6.53 10.15 -4.29
CA CYS A 136 -6.08 8.84 -3.79
C CYS A 136 -4.80 8.97 -2.96
N THR A 137 -4.87 8.59 -1.70
CA THR A 137 -3.72 8.59 -0.78
C THR A 137 -2.82 7.35 -0.90
N GLY A 138 -3.24 6.34 -1.65
CA GLY A 138 -2.49 5.07 -1.77
C GLY A 138 -2.50 4.22 -0.50
N CYS A 139 -3.48 4.40 0.39
CA CYS A 139 -3.55 3.78 1.72
C CYS A 139 -3.52 2.24 1.75
N GLY A 140 -3.79 1.58 0.63
CA GLY A 140 -3.73 0.11 0.52
C GLY A 140 -4.96 -0.64 1.06
N LEU A 141 -6.03 0.05 1.50
CA LEU A 141 -7.25 -0.59 2.05
C LEU A 141 -7.96 -1.56 1.10
N PHE A 142 -7.64 -1.53 -0.20
CA PHE A 142 -8.28 -2.35 -1.24
C PHE A 142 -7.28 -3.17 -2.07
N ILE A 143 -6.09 -3.43 -1.52
CA ILE A 143 -5.14 -4.39 -2.07
C ILE A 143 -5.47 -5.73 -1.40
N GLY A 144 -6.58 -6.30 -1.76
CA GLY A 144 -7.01 -7.58 -1.28
C GLY A 144 -7.73 -8.34 -2.40
N ASP A 145 -7.66 -9.64 -2.35
CA ASP A 145 -8.35 -10.72 -3.09
C ASP A 145 -8.83 -10.46 -4.51
#